data_b6876814dc1d4196b17499ec905c2343
#
_entry.id   b6876814dc1d4196b17499ec905c2343
#
_cell.length_a   1.000
_cell.length_b   1.000
_cell.length_c   1.000
_cell.angle_alpha   90.00
_cell.angle_beta   90.00
_cell.angle_gamma   90.00
#
_symmetry.space_group_name_H-M   'P 1'
#
loop_
_entity.id
_entity.type
_entity.pdbx_description
1 polymer ?
#
loop_
_entity_poly.entity_id
_entity_poly.type
_entity_poly.pdbx_seq_one_letter_code
_entity_poly.pdbx_strand_id
1 'polypeptide(L)'
;MNKGIIGGCATLLCFTVFAQEVSRRRDVDFASLKASCREVEAVKGEEPSLVPAGDWKLVWNDEFNGTELDKSKWIFRTNFYGRVMKGYTDKGAELDGKGHLRLKLVLEDGTIKASQLQTGTNYHDAPRNLEPNPWGQAPIWGVGEQPKPTFMHRYGYWEIRCRFQKLPGWWSAFWIQSPSIGMAPNARYAGVEVDVMENFHRDGRTTSGSIYGGYGKGYRNGDDRIDYKVDPDRWHRFGLLWTPTNYVYYCDGRETARSSKMVSQVEQFLIVSCEVKGYREGKMDKCGEEIRKAAIRPDGTIIDDAFEVDYVRVFDTGFGCMKEVK
;
A
#
# COMPACT_ATOMS: atom_id res chain seq x y z
N MET A 1 -1.41 -5.29 77.94
CA MET A 1 -1.95 -6.46 77.20
C MET A 1 -3.05 -6.00 76.27
N ASN A 2 -2.76 -5.97 75.00
CA ASN A 2 -3.73 -6.23 73.92
C ASN A 2 -2.99 -6.08 72.57
N LYS A 3 -2.84 -7.19 71.91
CA LYS A 3 -2.23 -7.29 70.57
C LYS A 3 -3.29 -6.93 69.56
N GLY A 4 -3.05 -5.89 68.74
CA GLY A 4 -3.82 -5.54 67.57
C GLY A 4 -3.25 -6.26 66.33
N ILE A 5 -4.05 -7.09 65.70
CA ILE A 5 -3.73 -7.81 64.44
C ILE A 5 -3.97 -6.81 63.29
N ILE A 6 -2.89 -6.49 62.57
CA ILE A 6 -3.03 -5.74 61.31
C ILE A 6 -3.17 -6.77 60.19
N GLY A 7 -4.38 -6.86 59.65
CA GLY A 7 -4.67 -7.64 58.45
C GLY A 7 -4.16 -6.93 57.21
N GLY A 8 -3.14 -7.48 56.59
CA GLY A 8 -2.66 -7.01 55.29
C GLY A 8 -3.58 -7.49 54.16
N CYS A 9 -4.21 -6.54 53.51
CA CYS A 9 -4.97 -6.79 52.30
C CYS A 9 -3.96 -6.86 51.12
N ALA A 10 -3.67 -8.08 50.66
CA ALA A 10 -2.84 -8.29 49.48
C ALA A 10 -3.69 -8.05 48.24
N THR A 11 -3.55 -6.90 47.64
CA THR A 11 -4.17 -6.60 46.34
C THR A 11 -3.40 -7.35 45.25
N LEU A 12 -4.00 -8.43 44.76
CA LEU A 12 -3.49 -9.19 43.62
C LEU A 12 -3.66 -8.32 42.36
N LEU A 13 -2.59 -7.65 41.92
CA LEU A 13 -2.52 -7.01 40.62
C LEU A 13 -2.44 -8.10 39.55
N CYS A 14 -3.58 -8.39 38.94
CA CYS A 14 -3.67 -9.23 37.76
C CYS A 14 -3.07 -8.44 36.57
N PHE A 15 -1.77 -8.65 36.30
CA PHE A 15 -1.18 -8.21 35.04
C PHE A 15 -1.75 -9.10 33.92
N THR A 16 -2.78 -8.63 33.25
CA THR A 16 -3.13 -9.16 31.95
C THR A 16 -2.03 -8.74 30.97
N VAL A 17 -1.11 -9.64 30.73
CA VAL A 17 -0.18 -9.58 29.62
C VAL A 17 -1.01 -9.74 28.36
N PHE A 18 -1.34 -8.63 27.70
CA PHE A 18 -1.77 -8.70 26.32
C PHE A 18 -0.57 -9.24 25.52
N ALA A 19 -0.59 -10.53 25.25
CA ALA A 19 0.28 -11.11 24.26
C ALA A 19 -0.01 -10.39 22.93
N GLN A 20 0.93 -9.56 22.47
CA GLN A 20 0.94 -9.08 21.10
C GLN A 20 0.98 -10.32 20.23
N GLU A 21 -0.11 -10.62 19.53
CA GLU A 21 -0.10 -11.65 18.49
C GLU A 21 0.98 -11.24 17.49
N VAL A 22 2.10 -11.94 17.53
CA VAL A 22 3.16 -11.79 16.55
C VAL A 22 2.55 -12.20 15.21
N SER A 23 2.43 -11.25 14.30
CA SER A 23 2.03 -11.50 12.91
C SER A 23 2.86 -12.67 12.36
N ARG A 24 2.21 -13.80 12.12
CA ARG A 24 2.87 -14.99 11.57
C ARG A 24 2.93 -14.82 10.07
N ARG A 25 4.10 -14.50 9.55
CA ARG A 25 4.40 -14.68 8.13
C ARG A 25 4.29 -16.16 7.79
N ARG A 26 3.58 -16.45 6.72
CA ARG A 26 3.47 -17.81 6.16
C ARG A 26 4.08 -17.81 4.77
N ASP A 27 4.99 -18.71 4.51
CA ASP A 27 5.46 -18.99 3.15
C ASP A 27 4.45 -19.92 2.47
N VAL A 28 4.08 -19.57 1.23
CA VAL A 28 3.15 -20.35 0.42
C VAL A 28 3.86 -20.77 -0.87
N ASP A 29 3.76 -22.05 -1.20
CA ASP A 29 4.14 -22.55 -2.51
C ASP A 29 3.12 -22.07 -3.55
N PHE A 30 3.47 -21.03 -4.27
CA PHE A 30 2.60 -20.41 -5.27
C PHE A 30 2.21 -21.39 -6.39
N ALA A 31 3.09 -22.31 -6.77
CA ALA A 31 2.81 -23.29 -7.81
C ALA A 31 1.71 -24.27 -7.42
N SER A 32 1.51 -24.53 -6.13
CA SER A 32 0.47 -25.43 -5.61
C SER A 32 -0.92 -24.81 -5.58
N LEU A 33 -1.04 -23.46 -5.68
CA LEU A 33 -2.32 -22.78 -5.62
C LEU A 33 -3.14 -23.01 -6.89
N LYS A 34 -4.44 -23.20 -6.74
CA LYS A 34 -5.37 -23.38 -7.86
C LYS A 34 -5.86 -22.04 -8.36
N ALA A 35 -5.94 -21.90 -9.69
CA ALA A 35 -6.63 -20.76 -10.31
C ALA A 35 -8.12 -20.79 -9.96
N SER A 36 -8.67 -19.63 -9.58
CA SER A 36 -10.08 -19.46 -9.19
C SER A 36 -10.73 -18.26 -9.87
N CYS A 37 -9.94 -17.48 -10.61
CA CYS A 37 -10.43 -16.35 -11.40
C CYS A 37 -10.65 -16.74 -12.86
N ARG A 38 -11.47 -15.97 -13.56
CA ARG A 38 -11.72 -16.07 -15.00
C ARG A 38 -11.20 -14.84 -15.72
N GLU A 39 -10.84 -15.00 -16.98
CA GLU A 39 -10.49 -13.87 -17.85
C GLU A 39 -11.72 -13.06 -18.24
N VAL A 40 -11.56 -11.73 -18.26
CA VAL A 40 -12.56 -10.76 -18.69
C VAL A 40 -11.88 -9.69 -19.52
N GLU A 41 -12.32 -9.48 -20.75
CA GLU A 41 -11.96 -8.31 -21.55
C GLU A 41 -12.67 -7.07 -20.95
N ALA A 42 -12.03 -6.42 -20.02
CA ALA A 42 -12.58 -5.27 -19.31
C ALA A 42 -12.50 -3.97 -20.14
N VAL A 43 -11.45 -3.87 -20.95
CA VAL A 43 -11.21 -2.78 -21.90
C VAL A 43 -10.87 -3.40 -23.24
N LYS A 44 -11.58 -2.98 -24.29
CA LYS A 44 -11.45 -3.58 -25.62
C LYS A 44 -10.05 -3.41 -26.18
N GLY A 45 -9.44 -4.53 -26.57
CA GLY A 45 -8.13 -4.57 -27.21
C GLY A 45 -6.96 -4.53 -26.21
N GLU A 46 -7.25 -4.46 -24.92
CA GLU A 46 -6.25 -4.48 -23.84
C GLU A 46 -6.11 -5.90 -23.25
N GLU A 47 -5.04 -6.12 -22.52
CA GLU A 47 -4.82 -7.37 -21.80
C GLU A 47 -6.00 -7.69 -20.86
N PRO A 48 -6.50 -8.95 -20.83
CA PRO A 48 -7.66 -9.29 -20.00
C PRO A 48 -7.34 -9.19 -18.51
N SER A 49 -8.35 -8.85 -17.72
CA SER A 49 -8.32 -8.97 -16.26
C SER A 49 -8.59 -10.40 -15.82
N LEU A 50 -8.07 -10.77 -14.64
CA LEU A 50 -8.37 -12.04 -13.96
C LEU A 50 -9.29 -11.76 -12.77
N VAL A 51 -10.59 -11.85 -12.95
CA VAL A 51 -11.58 -11.53 -11.92
C VAL A 51 -12.13 -12.77 -11.22
N PRO A 52 -12.39 -12.75 -9.92
CA PRO A 52 -13.07 -13.84 -9.22
C PRO A 52 -14.52 -14.01 -9.71
N ALA A 53 -15.17 -15.09 -9.31
CA ALA A 53 -16.57 -15.32 -9.65
C ALA A 53 -17.47 -14.16 -9.22
N GLY A 54 -18.41 -13.76 -10.07
CA GLY A 54 -19.34 -12.65 -9.85
C GLY A 54 -19.59 -11.84 -11.13
N ASP A 55 -20.54 -10.92 -11.04
CA ASP A 55 -20.86 -9.97 -12.11
C ASP A 55 -20.11 -8.66 -11.84
N TRP A 56 -19.05 -8.44 -12.58
CA TRP A 56 -18.14 -7.33 -12.39
C TRP A 56 -18.37 -6.22 -13.41
N LYS A 57 -18.50 -4.99 -12.94
CA LYS A 57 -18.55 -3.79 -13.76
C LYS A 57 -17.30 -2.97 -13.53
N LEU A 58 -16.56 -2.67 -14.59
CA LEU A 58 -15.42 -1.74 -14.53
C LEU A 58 -15.94 -0.35 -14.14
N VAL A 59 -15.41 0.22 -13.06
CA VAL A 59 -15.79 1.54 -12.54
C VAL A 59 -14.68 2.57 -12.60
N TRP A 60 -13.44 2.12 -12.68
CA TRP A 60 -12.27 2.97 -12.89
C TRP A 60 -11.12 2.16 -13.49
N ASN A 61 -10.33 2.81 -14.32
CA ASN A 61 -9.12 2.20 -14.89
C ASN A 61 -8.11 3.26 -15.34
N ASP A 62 -6.86 2.82 -15.50
CA ASP A 62 -5.86 3.45 -16.33
C ASP A 62 -5.04 2.37 -17.05
N GLU A 63 -4.99 2.47 -18.38
CA GLU A 63 -4.27 1.57 -19.28
C GLU A 63 -2.95 2.20 -19.73
N PHE A 64 -2.60 3.38 -19.24
CA PHE A 64 -1.38 4.11 -19.54
C PHE A 64 -1.05 4.30 -21.02
N ASN A 65 -2.06 4.33 -21.88
CA ASN A 65 -1.93 4.44 -23.34
C ASN A 65 -1.47 5.82 -23.83
N GLY A 66 -1.32 6.79 -22.94
CA GLY A 66 -0.87 8.14 -23.29
C GLY A 66 0.64 8.25 -23.47
N THR A 67 1.09 9.48 -23.63
CA THR A 67 2.51 9.85 -23.59
C THR A 67 2.89 10.62 -22.33
N GLU A 68 1.88 11.05 -21.57
CA GLU A 68 2.04 11.76 -20.30
C GLU A 68 1.06 11.21 -19.29
N LEU A 69 1.45 11.25 -18.02
CA LEU A 69 0.59 10.81 -16.92
C LEU A 69 -0.67 11.67 -16.84
N ASP A 70 -1.82 11.00 -16.77
CA ASP A 70 -3.13 11.66 -16.62
C ASP A 70 -3.28 12.23 -15.20
N LYS A 71 -3.04 13.52 -15.05
CA LYS A 71 -3.16 14.25 -13.79
C LYS A 71 -4.61 14.38 -13.29
N SER A 72 -5.61 14.05 -14.11
CA SER A 72 -6.99 13.93 -13.65
C SER A 72 -7.25 12.63 -12.90
N LYS A 73 -6.39 11.63 -13.07
CA LYS A 73 -6.43 10.35 -12.39
C LYS A 73 -5.43 10.25 -11.23
N TRP A 74 -4.24 10.83 -11.37
CA TRP A 74 -3.12 10.59 -10.47
C TRP A 74 -2.61 11.85 -9.78
N ILE A 75 -2.26 11.67 -8.51
CA ILE A 75 -1.58 12.67 -7.67
C ILE A 75 -0.23 12.08 -7.27
N PHE A 76 0.85 12.85 -7.38
CA PHE A 76 2.14 12.44 -6.83
C PHE A 76 2.14 12.54 -5.31
N ARG A 77 2.57 11.47 -4.64
CA ARG A 77 2.79 11.46 -3.21
C ARG A 77 4.24 11.81 -2.92
N THR A 78 4.48 13.05 -2.51
CA THR A 78 5.82 13.55 -2.15
C THR A 78 5.99 13.73 -0.64
N ASN A 79 4.89 13.61 0.11
CA ASN A 79 4.85 13.77 1.57
C ASN A 79 4.35 12.50 2.23
N PHE A 80 4.83 12.24 3.44
CA PHE A 80 4.32 11.17 4.29
C PHE A 80 4.63 11.48 5.77
N TYR A 81 3.81 11.00 6.69
CA TYR A 81 3.90 11.30 8.12
C TYR A 81 3.94 12.81 8.44
N GLY A 82 3.27 13.62 7.61
CA GLY A 82 3.25 15.07 7.75
C GLY A 82 4.56 15.77 7.42
N ARG A 83 5.43 15.14 6.62
CA ARG A 83 6.75 15.65 6.22
C ARG A 83 6.96 15.46 4.73
N VAL A 84 7.76 16.35 4.15
CA VAL A 84 8.34 16.13 2.83
C VAL A 84 9.33 14.97 2.92
N MET A 85 9.15 13.94 2.10
CA MET A 85 10.05 12.80 2.05
C MET A 85 11.20 13.05 1.10
N LYS A 86 12.43 13.02 1.61
CA LYS A 86 13.63 13.28 0.79
C LYS A 86 13.87 12.23 -0.28
N GLY A 87 13.36 11.01 -0.09
CA GLY A 87 13.45 9.91 -1.04
C GLY A 87 12.34 9.90 -2.10
N TYR A 88 11.42 10.88 -2.08
CA TYR A 88 10.29 10.94 -3.02
C TYR A 88 10.45 12.10 -4.01
N THR A 89 9.92 11.89 -5.22
CA THR A 89 9.95 12.88 -6.30
C THR A 89 8.73 12.71 -7.20
N ASP A 90 8.39 13.74 -7.95
CA ASP A 90 7.40 13.73 -9.02
C ASP A 90 8.00 13.46 -10.43
N LYS A 91 9.31 13.14 -10.49
CA LYS A 91 10.04 12.97 -11.76
C LYS A 91 10.31 11.51 -12.15
N GLY A 92 9.97 10.55 -11.27
CA GLY A 92 10.26 9.14 -11.50
C GLY A 92 9.13 8.36 -12.16
N ALA A 93 8.08 9.01 -12.65
CA ALA A 93 6.99 8.38 -13.38
C ALA A 93 7.01 8.82 -14.84
N GLU A 94 7.07 7.87 -15.76
CA GLU A 94 7.01 8.11 -17.21
C GLU A 94 6.08 7.10 -17.88
N LEU A 95 5.48 7.46 -19.02
CA LEU A 95 4.82 6.52 -19.90
C LEU A 95 5.76 6.16 -21.06
N ASP A 96 5.85 4.87 -21.37
CA ASP A 96 6.80 4.38 -22.40
C ASP A 96 6.29 4.54 -23.84
N GLY A 97 5.06 5.07 -24.01
CA GLY A 97 4.38 5.21 -25.30
C GLY A 97 3.93 3.87 -25.91
N LYS A 98 3.96 2.78 -25.14
CA LYS A 98 3.54 1.44 -25.54
C LYS A 98 2.47 0.85 -24.61
N GLY A 99 1.81 1.72 -23.81
CA GLY A 99 0.79 1.33 -22.88
C GLY A 99 1.30 0.97 -21.48
N HIS A 100 2.50 1.43 -21.07
CA HIS A 100 3.01 1.12 -19.74
C HIS A 100 3.43 2.37 -18.97
N LEU A 101 3.07 2.40 -17.70
CA LEU A 101 3.70 3.28 -16.72
C LEU A 101 5.01 2.64 -16.25
N ARG A 102 6.06 3.45 -16.17
CA ARG A 102 7.36 3.08 -15.62
C ARG A 102 7.65 3.94 -14.40
N LEU A 103 7.65 3.34 -13.21
CA LEU A 103 8.15 3.99 -12.00
C LEU A 103 9.64 3.70 -11.86
N LYS A 104 10.45 4.75 -12.03
CA LYS A 104 11.91 4.68 -12.09
C LYS A 104 12.55 5.30 -10.85
N LEU A 105 13.77 4.88 -10.57
CA LEU A 105 14.67 5.66 -9.73
C LEU A 105 15.24 6.81 -10.54
N VAL A 106 15.32 7.99 -9.93
CA VAL A 106 15.96 9.16 -10.49
C VAL A 106 17.06 9.68 -9.57
N LEU A 107 18.08 10.28 -10.13
CA LEU A 107 19.16 10.91 -9.38
C LEU A 107 18.94 12.42 -9.38
N GLU A 108 18.62 12.98 -8.22
CA GLU A 108 18.46 14.41 -8.00
C GLU A 108 19.40 14.86 -6.88
N ASP A 109 20.23 15.86 -7.17
CA ASP A 109 21.19 16.44 -6.20
C ASP A 109 22.06 15.37 -5.51
N GLY A 110 22.50 14.36 -6.28
CA GLY A 110 23.27 13.23 -5.77
C GLY A 110 22.48 12.22 -4.91
N THR A 111 21.16 12.39 -4.83
CA THR A 111 20.23 11.56 -4.06
C THR A 111 19.37 10.72 -4.98
N ILE A 112 19.29 9.41 -4.73
CA ILE A 112 18.35 8.53 -5.44
C ILE A 112 16.97 8.73 -4.85
N LYS A 113 15.99 9.01 -5.71
CA LYS A 113 14.58 9.20 -5.34
C LYS A 113 13.69 8.33 -6.22
N ALA A 114 12.47 8.10 -5.74
CA ALA A 114 11.45 7.32 -6.43
C ALA A 114 10.09 7.99 -6.37
N SER A 115 9.15 7.56 -7.21
CA SER A 115 7.81 8.14 -7.29
C SER A 115 6.74 7.22 -6.73
N GLN A 116 5.75 7.84 -6.12
CA GLN A 116 4.50 7.22 -5.72
C GLN A 116 3.34 7.97 -6.36
N LEU A 117 2.39 7.22 -6.90
CA LEU A 117 1.16 7.74 -7.51
C LEU A 117 -0.03 7.29 -6.66
N GLN A 118 -0.97 8.21 -6.42
CA GLN A 118 -2.17 7.94 -5.64
C GLN A 118 -3.38 8.63 -6.24
N THR A 119 -4.58 8.12 -5.94
CA THR A 119 -5.84 8.71 -6.41
C THR A 119 -6.57 9.50 -5.33
N GLY A 120 -6.03 9.60 -4.15
CA GLY A 120 -6.53 10.39 -3.04
C GLY A 120 -5.40 10.73 -2.09
N THR A 121 -5.71 11.41 -1.01
CA THR A 121 -4.74 11.82 0.02
C THR A 121 -5.32 11.58 1.41
N ASN A 122 -4.45 11.60 2.40
CA ASN A 122 -4.85 11.61 3.80
C ASN A 122 -4.05 12.65 4.60
N TYR A 123 -4.37 12.79 5.86
CA TYR A 123 -3.72 13.78 6.73
C TYR A 123 -2.21 13.52 6.94
N HIS A 124 -1.70 12.33 6.66
CA HIS A 124 -0.27 12.05 6.69
C HIS A 124 0.48 12.67 5.50
N ASP A 125 -0.21 12.93 4.41
CA ASP A 125 0.35 13.53 3.19
C ASP A 125 0.42 15.06 3.27
N ALA A 126 -0.27 15.67 4.23
CA ALA A 126 -0.20 17.13 4.45
C ALA A 126 1.06 17.47 5.25
N PRO A 127 1.96 18.33 4.72
CA PRO A 127 3.09 18.85 5.49
C PRO A 127 2.57 19.59 6.72
N ARG A 128 3.13 19.24 7.88
CA ARG A 128 2.81 19.91 9.14
C ARG A 128 3.79 21.03 9.38
N ASN A 129 3.31 22.15 9.87
CA ASN A 129 4.18 23.09 10.56
C ASN A 129 4.57 22.42 11.89
N LEU A 130 5.79 21.90 11.96
CA LEU A 130 6.33 21.21 13.14
C LEU A 130 6.88 22.20 14.18
N GLU A 131 6.83 23.51 13.91
CA GLU A 131 7.20 24.51 14.91
C GLU A 131 6.26 24.39 16.12
N PRO A 132 6.81 24.37 17.34
CA PRO A 132 5.99 24.39 18.54
C PRO A 132 5.09 25.63 18.50
N ASN A 133 3.80 25.47 18.80
CA ASN A 133 2.96 26.64 18.98
C ASN A 133 3.49 27.48 20.18
N PRO A 134 3.11 28.75 20.30
CA PRO A 134 3.62 29.64 21.34
C PRO A 134 3.44 29.15 22.78
N TRP A 135 2.59 28.14 22.98
CA TRP A 135 2.31 27.55 24.30
C TRP A 135 3.07 26.22 24.54
N GLY A 136 4.00 25.84 23.65
CA GLY A 136 4.79 24.61 23.80
C GLY A 136 3.99 23.31 23.68
N GLN A 137 2.75 23.38 23.18
CA GLN A 137 1.93 22.21 22.96
C GLN A 137 2.37 21.48 21.68
N ALA A 138 2.08 20.18 21.61
CA ALA A 138 2.26 19.42 20.39
C ALA A 138 1.57 20.14 19.21
N PRO A 139 2.15 20.10 18.00
CA PRO A 139 1.55 20.76 16.83
C PRO A 139 0.09 20.36 16.72
N ILE A 140 -0.80 21.32 16.76
CA ILE A 140 -2.21 21.11 16.44
C ILE A 140 -2.24 20.68 14.97
N TRP A 141 -2.90 19.58 14.69
CA TRP A 141 -3.09 19.10 13.35
C TRP A 141 -3.79 20.21 12.55
N GLY A 142 -3.04 20.88 11.70
CA GLY A 142 -3.68 21.71 10.69
C GLY A 142 -4.49 20.78 9.82
N VAL A 143 -5.80 20.81 9.98
CA VAL A 143 -6.71 20.26 8.97
C VAL A 143 -6.63 21.27 7.82
N GLY A 144 -5.54 21.18 7.07
CA GLY A 144 -5.40 21.91 5.81
C GLY A 144 -6.38 21.35 4.80
N GLU A 145 -6.74 22.16 3.82
CA GLU A 145 -7.50 21.68 2.68
C GLU A 145 -6.73 20.54 2.02
N GLN A 146 -7.34 19.36 1.98
CA GLN A 146 -6.78 18.21 1.27
C GLN A 146 -7.13 18.32 -0.20
N PRO A 147 -6.22 17.96 -1.12
CA PRO A 147 -6.56 17.84 -2.53
C PRO A 147 -7.79 16.95 -2.71
N LYS A 148 -8.71 17.37 -3.57
CA LYS A 148 -9.87 16.55 -3.90
C LYS A 148 -9.41 15.23 -4.48
N PRO A 149 -9.90 14.08 -3.97
CA PRO A 149 -9.57 12.78 -4.55
C PRO A 149 -9.99 12.71 -6.02
N THR A 150 -9.15 12.13 -6.85
CA THR A 150 -9.46 11.83 -8.24
C THR A 150 -10.31 10.58 -8.36
N PHE A 151 -10.10 9.62 -7.45
CA PHE A 151 -10.91 8.42 -7.32
C PHE A 151 -10.82 7.86 -5.90
N MET A 152 -11.97 7.47 -5.36
CA MET A 152 -12.12 6.62 -4.17
C MET A 152 -13.25 5.64 -4.38
N HIS A 153 -13.14 4.47 -3.80
CA HIS A 153 -14.17 3.46 -3.88
C HIS A 153 -14.22 2.61 -2.61
N ARG A 154 -15.37 2.01 -2.36
CA ARG A 154 -15.58 1.09 -1.25
C ARG A 154 -15.98 -0.27 -1.77
N TYR A 155 -15.23 -1.32 -1.37
CA TYR A 155 -15.40 -2.70 -1.80
C TYR A 155 -15.01 -2.93 -3.26
N GLY A 156 -15.45 -4.04 -3.85
CA GLY A 156 -15.16 -4.37 -5.23
C GLY A 156 -13.90 -5.21 -5.42
N TYR A 157 -13.48 -5.31 -6.65
CA TYR A 157 -12.24 -6.01 -7.03
C TYR A 157 -11.25 -5.02 -7.65
N TRP A 158 -10.05 -4.99 -7.12
CA TRP A 158 -8.98 -4.05 -7.46
C TRP A 158 -7.82 -4.84 -8.04
N GLU A 159 -7.37 -4.52 -9.22
CA GLU A 159 -6.35 -5.28 -9.92
C GLU A 159 -5.29 -4.37 -10.53
N ILE A 160 -4.04 -4.82 -10.43
CA ILE A 160 -2.89 -4.29 -11.16
C ILE A 160 -2.25 -5.40 -11.99
N ARG A 161 -1.84 -5.08 -13.23
CA ARG A 161 -0.92 -5.93 -14.00
C ARG A 161 0.43 -5.22 -14.08
N CYS A 162 1.48 -5.88 -13.58
CA CYS A 162 2.79 -5.25 -13.45
C CYS A 162 3.94 -6.26 -13.65
N ARG A 163 5.12 -5.71 -13.83
CA ARG A 163 6.41 -6.44 -13.88
C ARG A 163 7.43 -5.74 -13.00
N PHE A 164 8.19 -6.54 -12.25
CA PHE A 164 9.12 -5.98 -11.27
C PHE A 164 10.41 -5.46 -11.88
N GLN A 165 11.03 -4.52 -11.17
CA GLN A 165 12.37 -4.01 -11.44
C GLN A 165 13.44 -5.12 -11.35
N LYS A 166 14.55 -4.91 -12.02
CA LYS A 166 15.68 -5.87 -12.08
C LYS A 166 16.73 -5.64 -11.00
N LEU A 167 16.90 -4.39 -10.56
CA LEU A 167 17.87 -4.05 -9.52
C LEU A 167 17.35 -4.39 -8.12
N PRO A 168 18.23 -4.80 -7.19
CA PRO A 168 17.86 -5.04 -5.80
C PRO A 168 17.58 -3.74 -5.05
N GLY A 169 16.91 -3.86 -3.89
CA GLY A 169 16.75 -2.75 -2.94
C GLY A 169 15.60 -1.81 -3.22
N TRP A 170 14.81 -2.07 -4.23
CA TRP A 170 13.56 -1.36 -4.48
C TRP A 170 12.44 -1.93 -3.62
N TRP A 171 11.43 -1.09 -3.42
CA TRP A 171 10.18 -1.48 -2.79
C TRP A 171 9.04 -1.04 -3.70
N SER A 172 8.58 -1.95 -4.53
CA SER A 172 7.41 -1.73 -5.39
C SER A 172 6.18 -2.25 -4.70
N ALA A 173 5.08 -1.50 -4.75
CA ALA A 173 3.84 -1.89 -4.09
C ALA A 173 2.59 -1.40 -4.84
N PHE A 174 1.53 -2.21 -4.71
CA PHE A 174 0.15 -1.85 -4.99
C PHE A 174 -0.66 -2.01 -3.72
N TRP A 175 -1.31 -0.94 -3.29
CA TRP A 175 -1.97 -0.87 -2.00
C TRP A 175 -3.09 0.17 -1.99
N ILE A 176 -3.96 0.10 -1.01
CA ILE A 176 -5.06 1.04 -0.82
C ILE A 176 -5.02 1.63 0.59
N GLN A 177 -5.48 2.86 0.73
CA GLN A 177 -5.43 3.56 1.99
C GLN A 177 -6.67 4.43 2.20
N SER A 178 -7.08 4.59 3.47
CA SER A 178 -8.18 5.49 3.83
C SER A 178 -7.70 6.92 4.07
N PRO A 179 -8.48 7.93 3.69
CA PRO A 179 -8.24 9.32 4.08
C PRO A 179 -8.17 9.53 5.59
N SER A 180 -8.89 8.73 6.35
CA SER A 180 -9.06 8.86 7.81
C SER A 180 -8.36 7.77 8.63
N ILE A 181 -7.40 7.05 8.03
CA ILE A 181 -6.66 5.98 8.72
C ILE A 181 -6.14 6.43 10.09
N GLY A 182 -6.42 5.64 11.13
CA GLY A 182 -5.97 5.90 12.49
C GLY A 182 -6.73 7.00 13.26
N MET A 183 -7.70 7.68 12.63
CA MET A 183 -8.47 8.75 13.28
C MET A 183 -9.54 8.25 14.28
N ALA A 184 -9.89 6.97 14.24
CA ALA A 184 -10.82 6.37 15.19
C ALA A 184 -10.23 5.08 15.78
N PRO A 185 -10.65 4.71 17.03
CA PRO A 185 -10.20 3.46 17.65
C PRO A 185 -10.61 2.21 16.87
N ASN A 186 -11.75 2.23 16.20
CA ASN A 186 -12.21 1.12 15.37
C ASN A 186 -11.80 1.38 13.91
N ALA A 187 -10.84 0.60 13.42
CA ALA A 187 -10.32 0.70 12.06
C ALA A 187 -11.38 0.50 10.97
N ARG A 188 -12.48 -0.20 11.25
CA ARG A 188 -13.60 -0.34 10.31
C ARG A 188 -14.18 1.01 9.90
N TYR A 189 -14.22 1.98 10.81
CA TYR A 189 -14.82 3.30 10.59
C TYR A 189 -13.80 4.39 10.25
N ALA A 190 -12.52 4.18 10.59
CA ALA A 190 -11.43 5.04 10.17
C ALA A 190 -10.83 4.58 8.83
N GLY A 191 -11.09 3.34 8.43
CA GLY A 191 -10.41 2.69 7.34
C GLY A 191 -8.98 2.26 7.70
N VAL A 192 -8.33 1.66 6.76
CA VAL A 192 -7.05 0.98 6.94
C VAL A 192 -6.13 1.27 5.76
N GLU A 193 -4.88 0.84 5.87
CA GLU A 193 -3.99 0.50 4.77
C GLU A 193 -4.10 -0.99 4.50
N VAL A 194 -4.21 -1.36 3.23
CA VAL A 194 -4.20 -2.77 2.78
C VAL A 194 -3.18 -2.92 1.68
N ASP A 195 -2.14 -3.68 1.94
CA ASP A 195 -1.11 -3.96 0.94
C ASP A 195 -1.49 -5.19 0.13
N VAL A 196 -1.89 -4.95 -1.11
CA VAL A 196 -2.30 -6.00 -2.04
C VAL A 196 -1.08 -6.79 -2.51
N MET A 197 -0.01 -6.08 -2.83
CA MET A 197 1.26 -6.62 -3.26
C MET A 197 2.40 -5.71 -2.82
N GLU A 198 3.42 -6.29 -2.23
CA GLU A 198 4.70 -5.64 -1.94
C GLU A 198 5.85 -6.52 -2.44
N ASN A 199 6.78 -5.95 -3.20
CA ASN A 199 7.99 -6.62 -3.63
C ASN A 199 9.23 -5.87 -3.15
N PHE A 200 10.04 -6.56 -2.36
CA PHE A 200 11.27 -6.03 -1.77
C PHE A 200 12.52 -6.72 -2.33
N HIS A 201 12.36 -7.76 -3.12
CA HIS A 201 13.43 -8.68 -3.45
C HIS A 201 13.51 -8.97 -4.94
N ARG A 202 14.73 -8.95 -5.46
CA ARG A 202 14.99 -9.31 -6.86
C ARG A 202 14.66 -10.79 -7.19
N ASP A 203 14.60 -11.66 -6.19
CA ASP A 203 14.30 -13.08 -6.36
C ASP A 203 12.81 -13.40 -6.57
N GLY A 204 11.99 -12.35 -6.77
CA GLY A 204 10.54 -12.47 -6.98
C GLY A 204 9.73 -12.73 -5.71
N ARG A 205 10.35 -12.66 -4.53
CA ARG A 205 9.59 -12.77 -3.27
C ARG A 205 8.62 -11.61 -3.15
N THR A 206 7.38 -11.95 -3.00
CA THR A 206 6.24 -11.02 -2.92
C THR A 206 5.47 -11.26 -1.64
N THR A 207 5.04 -10.19 -1.00
CA THR A 207 4.21 -10.21 0.21
C THR A 207 2.81 -9.70 -0.13
N SER A 208 1.78 -10.36 0.37
CA SER A 208 0.39 -9.90 0.35
C SER A 208 -0.23 -9.99 1.74
N GLY A 209 -1.27 -9.19 1.99
CA GLY A 209 -2.09 -9.31 3.21
C GLY A 209 -1.59 -8.51 4.40
N SER A 210 -0.72 -7.52 4.23
CA SER A 210 -0.43 -6.54 5.28
C SER A 210 -1.63 -5.62 5.46
N ILE A 211 -2.09 -5.42 6.71
CA ILE A 211 -3.23 -4.56 7.03
C ILE A 211 -2.87 -3.69 8.24
N TYR A 212 -2.96 -2.37 8.09
CA TYR A 212 -2.64 -1.41 9.15
C TYR A 212 -3.82 -0.49 9.45
N GLY A 213 -4.25 -0.46 10.71
CA GLY A 213 -5.34 0.39 11.18
C GLY A 213 -4.86 1.75 11.72
N GLY A 214 -3.60 2.10 11.52
CA GLY A 214 -2.97 3.35 11.96
C GLY A 214 -1.47 3.19 12.12
N TYR A 215 -0.79 4.29 12.46
CA TYR A 215 0.67 4.35 12.55
C TYR A 215 1.15 4.87 13.91
N GLY A 216 2.43 4.63 14.23
CA GLY A 216 3.05 5.09 15.46
C GLY A 216 2.41 4.49 16.71
N LYS A 217 2.09 5.32 17.71
CA LYS A 217 1.45 4.86 18.96
C LYS A 217 0.05 4.29 18.76
N GLY A 218 -0.63 4.64 17.66
CA GLY A 218 -1.93 4.12 17.25
C GLY A 218 -1.84 2.90 16.33
N TYR A 219 -0.65 2.33 16.20
CA TYR A 219 -0.41 1.17 15.34
C TYR A 219 -1.30 -0.01 15.71
N ARG A 220 -2.00 -0.50 14.73
CA ARG A 220 -2.82 -1.71 14.81
C ARG A 220 -2.52 -2.55 13.60
N ASN A 221 -2.21 -3.81 13.84
CA ASN A 221 -1.87 -4.77 12.81
C ASN A 221 -2.99 -5.81 12.72
N GLY A 222 -3.55 -5.95 11.51
CA GLY A 222 -4.54 -6.96 11.17
C GLY A 222 -3.97 -8.04 10.25
N ASP A 223 -2.65 -8.15 10.17
CA ASP A 223 -1.96 -8.99 9.20
C ASP A 223 -2.43 -10.44 9.21
N ASP A 224 -2.74 -10.92 8.00
CA ASP A 224 -2.69 -12.33 7.62
C ASP A 224 -1.65 -12.48 6.49
N ARG A 225 -0.48 -11.89 6.72
CA ARG A 225 0.59 -11.75 5.75
C ARG A 225 1.13 -13.08 5.28
N ILE A 226 1.22 -13.21 3.97
CA ILE A 226 1.88 -14.35 3.33
C ILE A 226 2.99 -13.87 2.41
N ASP A 227 4.03 -14.68 2.30
CA ASP A 227 5.10 -14.54 1.33
C ASP A 227 5.03 -15.69 0.33
N TYR A 228 5.25 -15.40 -0.95
CA TYR A 228 5.36 -16.36 -2.04
C TYR A 228 6.34 -15.86 -3.09
N LYS A 229 6.70 -16.71 -4.05
CA LYS A 229 7.61 -16.33 -5.14
C LYS A 229 6.90 -16.37 -6.47
N VAL A 230 7.14 -15.35 -7.28
CA VAL A 230 6.78 -15.29 -8.69
C VAL A 230 8.03 -15.03 -9.53
N ASP A 231 7.96 -15.26 -10.83
CA ASP A 231 9.05 -14.93 -11.75
C ASP A 231 9.16 -13.39 -11.91
N PRO A 232 10.21 -12.73 -11.42
CA PRO A 232 10.29 -11.27 -11.43
C PRO A 232 10.44 -10.66 -12.83
N ASP A 233 10.74 -11.45 -13.84
CA ASP A 233 10.94 -11.02 -15.22
C ASP A 233 9.65 -11.11 -16.08
N ARG A 234 8.56 -11.63 -15.50
CA ARG A 234 7.26 -11.78 -16.18
C ARG A 234 6.24 -10.76 -15.69
N TRP A 235 5.22 -10.54 -16.50
CA TRP A 235 4.03 -9.81 -16.11
C TRP A 235 3.16 -10.66 -15.19
N HIS A 236 2.71 -10.06 -14.09
CA HIS A 236 1.83 -10.69 -13.11
C HIS A 236 0.61 -9.80 -12.85
N ARG A 237 -0.51 -10.42 -12.48
CA ARG A 237 -1.72 -9.73 -12.03
C ARG A 237 -1.89 -9.94 -10.53
N PHE A 238 -1.97 -8.84 -9.79
CA PHE A 238 -2.25 -8.87 -8.36
C PHE A 238 -3.60 -8.24 -8.10
N GLY A 239 -4.45 -8.93 -7.34
CA GLY A 239 -5.83 -8.53 -7.12
C GLY A 239 -6.24 -8.57 -5.67
N LEU A 240 -7.16 -7.67 -5.30
CA LEU A 240 -7.84 -7.60 -4.02
C LEU A 240 -9.34 -7.65 -4.22
N LEU A 241 -10.00 -8.70 -3.77
CA LEU A 241 -11.44 -8.69 -3.57
C LEU A 241 -11.73 -8.17 -2.16
N TRP A 242 -12.29 -6.98 -2.09
CA TRP A 242 -12.73 -6.36 -0.86
C TRP A 242 -14.26 -6.41 -0.76
N THR A 243 -14.76 -7.14 0.22
CA THR A 243 -16.18 -7.30 0.54
C THR A 243 -16.51 -6.63 1.88
N PRO A 244 -17.77 -6.50 2.28
CA PRO A 244 -18.12 -5.99 3.62
C PRO A 244 -17.52 -6.78 4.79
N THR A 245 -17.08 -8.03 4.56
CA THR A 245 -16.63 -8.96 5.60
C THR A 245 -15.22 -9.50 5.42
N ASN A 246 -14.63 -9.39 4.23
CA ASN A 246 -13.35 -9.99 3.93
C ASN A 246 -12.52 -9.18 2.93
N TYR A 247 -11.21 -9.34 3.04
CA TYR A 247 -10.24 -9.12 1.99
C TYR A 247 -9.78 -10.48 1.46
N VAL A 248 -9.74 -10.66 0.15
CA VAL A 248 -9.18 -11.86 -0.50
C VAL A 248 -8.16 -11.40 -1.53
N TYR A 249 -6.95 -11.92 -1.41
CA TYR A 249 -5.81 -11.52 -2.23
C TYR A 249 -5.55 -12.55 -3.32
N TYR A 250 -5.22 -12.07 -4.50
CA TYR A 250 -4.97 -12.92 -5.66
C TYR A 250 -3.64 -12.57 -6.33
N CYS A 251 -2.98 -13.57 -6.86
CA CYS A 251 -1.88 -13.43 -7.81
C CYS A 251 -2.14 -14.37 -9.00
N ASP A 252 -2.11 -13.84 -10.21
CA ASP A 252 -2.39 -14.57 -11.45
C ASP A 252 -3.65 -15.47 -11.37
N GLY A 253 -4.72 -14.90 -10.82
CA GLY A 253 -6.01 -15.57 -10.65
C GLY A 253 -6.06 -16.66 -9.58
N ARG A 254 -5.03 -16.79 -8.74
CA ARG A 254 -4.95 -17.73 -7.63
C ARG A 254 -5.11 -17.00 -6.31
N GLU A 255 -6.00 -17.49 -5.45
CA GLU A 255 -6.13 -16.94 -4.10
C GLU A 255 -4.85 -17.22 -3.30
N THR A 256 -4.19 -16.16 -2.84
CA THR A 256 -2.95 -16.25 -2.07
C THR A 256 -3.19 -16.10 -0.58
N ALA A 257 -4.10 -15.21 -0.19
CA ALA A 257 -4.44 -14.93 1.20
C ALA A 257 -5.90 -14.54 1.35
N ARG A 258 -6.40 -14.63 2.59
CA ARG A 258 -7.72 -14.14 2.97
C ARG A 258 -7.66 -13.61 4.40
N SER A 259 -8.32 -12.47 4.65
CA SER A 259 -8.48 -11.91 6.00
C SER A 259 -9.87 -11.36 6.23
N SER A 260 -10.40 -11.54 7.44
CA SER A 260 -11.60 -10.87 7.94
C SER A 260 -11.27 -9.81 9.00
N LYS A 261 -9.99 -9.54 9.22
CA LYS A 261 -9.51 -8.59 10.23
C LYS A 261 -9.61 -7.17 9.71
N MET A 262 -10.09 -6.27 10.56
CA MET A 262 -10.14 -4.82 10.32
C MET A 262 -10.71 -4.42 8.94
N VAL A 263 -11.72 -5.13 8.45
CA VAL A 263 -12.32 -4.84 7.14
C VAL A 263 -12.93 -3.45 7.13
N SER A 264 -12.37 -2.56 6.33
CA SER A 264 -12.81 -1.17 6.19
C SER A 264 -14.25 -1.09 5.69
N GLN A 265 -15.00 -0.13 6.24
CA GLN A 265 -16.36 0.19 5.83
C GLN A 265 -16.45 1.58 5.20
N VAL A 266 -15.30 2.20 4.95
CA VAL A 266 -15.21 3.55 4.33
C VAL A 266 -14.47 3.45 3.01
N GLU A 267 -14.73 4.41 2.12
CA GLU A 267 -14.03 4.50 0.85
C GLU A 267 -12.52 4.66 1.05
N GLN A 268 -11.75 4.06 0.15
CA GLN A 268 -10.30 4.13 0.12
C GLN A 268 -9.81 4.54 -1.28
N PHE A 269 -8.65 5.12 -1.33
CA PHE A 269 -7.94 5.45 -2.56
C PHE A 269 -6.83 4.43 -2.81
N LEU A 270 -6.43 4.29 -4.07
CA LEU A 270 -5.35 3.39 -4.46
C LEU A 270 -4.01 4.12 -4.56
N ILE A 271 -2.94 3.36 -4.37
CA ILE A 271 -1.57 3.82 -4.47
C ILE A 271 -0.75 2.79 -5.25
N VAL A 272 0.02 3.28 -6.22
CA VAL A 272 1.07 2.53 -6.92
C VAL A 272 2.38 3.20 -6.59
N SER A 273 3.29 2.49 -5.97
CA SER A 273 4.49 3.09 -5.44
C SER A 273 5.76 2.34 -5.79
N CYS A 274 6.83 3.10 -5.92
CA CYS A 274 8.18 2.62 -5.94
C CYS A 274 8.99 3.42 -4.91
N GLU A 275 9.77 2.75 -4.09
CA GLU A 275 10.62 3.39 -3.09
C GLU A 275 12.02 2.79 -3.12
N VAL A 276 13.00 3.57 -2.67
CA VAL A 276 14.28 3.03 -2.23
C VAL A 276 14.12 2.53 -0.81
N LYS A 277 14.19 1.23 -0.60
CA LYS A 277 14.03 0.62 0.73
C LYS A 277 15.02 1.23 1.72
N GLY A 278 14.49 1.70 2.85
CA GLY A 278 15.30 2.31 3.91
C GLY A 278 15.71 3.76 3.69
N TYR A 279 15.18 4.45 2.64
CA TYR A 279 15.62 5.82 2.32
C TYR A 279 14.53 6.90 2.42
N ARG A 280 13.37 6.63 2.99
CA ARG A 280 12.25 7.59 3.04
C ARG A 280 12.63 8.98 3.55
N GLU A 281 13.42 9.07 4.61
CA GLU A 281 13.75 10.32 5.31
C GLU A 281 15.12 10.91 4.95
N GLY A 282 15.79 10.37 3.94
CA GLY A 282 17.09 10.88 3.48
C GLY A 282 18.28 10.37 4.30
N LYS A 283 18.08 9.42 5.21
CA LYS A 283 19.15 8.65 5.82
C LYS A 283 19.22 7.31 5.11
N MET A 284 20.36 7.09 4.48
CA MET A 284 20.61 5.85 3.76
C MET A 284 21.00 4.77 4.76
N ASP A 285 20.24 3.69 4.84
CA ASP A 285 20.67 2.49 5.54
C ASP A 285 21.52 1.62 4.60
N LYS A 286 21.91 0.43 5.09
CA LYS A 286 22.73 -0.51 4.31
C LYS A 286 22.06 -0.90 2.99
N CYS A 287 20.74 -1.08 2.97
CA CYS A 287 19.99 -1.39 1.74
C CYS A 287 20.05 -0.24 0.74
N GLY A 288 19.87 1.00 1.20
CA GLY A 288 19.98 2.18 0.34
C GLY A 288 21.37 2.35 -0.26
N GLU A 289 22.43 2.02 0.48
CA GLU A 289 23.79 2.03 -0.06
C GLU A 289 24.03 0.93 -1.11
N GLU A 290 23.49 -0.26 -0.91
CA GLU A 290 23.58 -1.36 -1.89
C GLU A 290 22.87 -0.98 -3.19
N ILE A 291 21.67 -0.41 -3.12
CA ILE A 291 20.95 0.04 -4.30
C ILE A 291 21.68 1.17 -5.01
N ARG A 292 22.27 2.11 -4.26
CA ARG A 292 23.06 3.19 -4.86
C ARG A 292 24.24 2.64 -5.66
N LYS A 293 24.95 1.68 -5.13
CA LYS A 293 26.08 1.03 -5.83
C LYS A 293 25.61 0.26 -7.06
N ALA A 294 24.43 -0.38 -7.01
CA ALA A 294 23.89 -1.15 -8.12
C ALA A 294 23.25 -0.27 -9.20
N ALA A 295 22.65 0.87 -8.83
CA ALA A 295 21.85 1.71 -9.70
C ALA A 295 22.67 2.81 -10.42
N ILE A 296 23.82 3.21 -9.90
CA ILE A 296 24.63 4.29 -10.48
C ILE A 296 25.80 3.68 -11.28
N ARG A 297 25.91 4.07 -12.56
CA ARG A 297 27.02 3.68 -13.42
C ARG A 297 28.31 4.43 -13.05
N PRO A 298 29.49 3.95 -13.50
CA PRO A 298 30.75 4.63 -13.28
C PRO A 298 30.80 6.07 -13.79
N ASP A 299 30.03 6.40 -14.84
CA ASP A 299 29.89 7.75 -15.39
C ASP A 299 28.96 8.66 -14.59
N GLY A 300 28.41 8.17 -13.48
CA GLY A 300 27.50 8.91 -12.60
C GLY A 300 26.03 8.91 -13.04
N THR A 301 25.68 8.24 -14.15
CA THR A 301 24.29 8.12 -14.60
C THR A 301 23.58 6.97 -13.89
N ILE A 302 22.24 7.07 -13.80
CA ILE A 302 21.42 6.00 -13.23
C ILE A 302 21.10 4.94 -14.31
N ILE A 303 21.05 3.67 -13.89
CA ILE A 303 20.64 2.58 -14.79
C ILE A 303 19.14 2.72 -15.09
N ASP A 304 18.78 2.53 -16.35
CA ASP A 304 17.39 2.51 -16.78
C ASP A 304 16.74 1.17 -16.36
N ASP A 305 16.02 1.22 -15.24
CA ASP A 305 15.26 0.11 -14.68
C ASP A 305 13.95 0.68 -14.10
N ALA A 306 12.90 -0.12 -14.05
CA ALA A 306 11.59 0.35 -13.62
C ALA A 306 10.75 -0.76 -12.98
N PHE A 307 9.88 -0.37 -12.07
CA PHE A 307 8.65 -1.08 -11.79
C PHE A 307 7.66 -0.69 -12.88
N GLU A 308 7.28 -1.63 -13.73
CA GLU A 308 6.44 -1.40 -14.89
C GLU A 308 5.01 -1.82 -14.61
N VAL A 309 4.05 -0.98 -14.98
CA VAL A 309 2.62 -1.22 -14.81
C VAL A 309 1.92 -1.10 -16.16
N ASP A 310 1.22 -2.16 -16.55
CA ASP A 310 0.43 -2.23 -17.78
C ASP A 310 -0.95 -1.58 -17.57
N TYR A 311 -1.64 -1.97 -16.50
CA TYR A 311 -2.89 -1.34 -16.13
C TYR A 311 -3.15 -1.38 -14.63
N VAL A 312 -4.07 -0.50 -14.20
CA VAL A 312 -4.76 -0.57 -12.92
C VAL A 312 -6.25 -0.48 -13.16
N ARG A 313 -7.03 -1.41 -12.59
CA ARG A 313 -8.48 -1.50 -12.80
C ARG A 313 -9.23 -1.73 -11.50
N VAL A 314 -10.40 -1.11 -11.38
CA VAL A 314 -11.31 -1.30 -10.25
C VAL A 314 -12.68 -1.69 -10.77
N PHE A 315 -13.23 -2.76 -10.19
CA PHE A 315 -14.53 -3.32 -10.55
C PHE A 315 -15.47 -3.32 -9.35
N ASP A 316 -16.75 -3.11 -9.61
CA ASP A 316 -17.81 -3.15 -8.61
C ASP A 316 -18.84 -4.24 -8.95
N THR A 317 -19.46 -4.82 -7.91
CA THR A 317 -20.60 -5.75 -8.01
C THR A 317 -21.86 -5.17 -7.36
N GLY A 318 -21.83 -3.90 -6.96
CA GLY A 318 -22.94 -3.29 -6.23
C GLY A 318 -22.92 -3.54 -4.71
N PHE A 319 -21.85 -4.09 -4.13
CA PHE A 319 -21.71 -4.20 -2.67
C PHE A 319 -21.87 -2.85 -1.95
N GLY A 320 -21.44 -1.76 -2.59
CA GLY A 320 -21.59 -0.40 -2.07
C GLY A 320 -23.03 0.11 -2.05
N CYS A 321 -23.91 -0.51 -2.82
CA CYS A 321 -25.34 -0.14 -2.91
C CYS A 321 -26.23 -0.91 -1.92
N MET A 322 -25.71 -1.83 -1.15
CA MET A 322 -26.49 -2.49 -0.09
C MET A 322 -26.81 -1.43 0.97
N LYS A 323 -28.05 -0.93 0.94
CA LYS A 323 -28.61 -0.09 2.00
C LYS A 323 -28.37 -0.79 3.31
N GLU A 324 -27.86 -0.06 4.30
CA GLU A 324 -27.81 -0.56 5.68
C GLU A 324 -29.19 -1.14 6.01
N VAL A 325 -29.25 -2.44 6.19
CA VAL A 325 -30.41 -3.07 6.80
C VAL A 325 -30.39 -2.60 8.24
N LYS A 326 -31.34 -1.72 8.55
CA LYS A 326 -31.57 -1.17 9.90
C LYS A 326 -31.83 -2.24 10.92
#